data_ce36549aa9e26dd4b60213ac07e041a3
#
_entry.id   ce36549aa9e26dd4b60213ac07e041a3
#
_cell.length_a   1.000
_cell.length_b   1.000
_cell.length_c   1.000
_cell.angle_alpha   90.00
_cell.angle_beta   90.00
_cell.angle_gamma   90.00
#
_symmetry.space_group_name_H-M   'P 1'
#
loop_
_entity.id
_entity.type
_entity.pdbx_description
1 polymer ?
#
loop_
_entity_poly.entity_id
_entity_poly.type
_entity_poly.pdbx_seq_one_letter_code
_entity_poly.pdbx_strand_id
1 'polypeptide(L)'
;MKIQTLLLSLVLSSSAMATDIQEQVPVSIQTPDTFYHRLPVEKRCFTSKAVEKQIKQMQKTLMSVSPKLWQMFQNSFPNTLDTTVFPDGDKTFVITGDINAMWLRDSGAQVWTYISYIQDDPELAKLIRGVILQQFEFICLDAYANAFMDDPNKESHWASDYTKMKKGVHERKYEIDSLCYPLRLAYQYWLLTGDSSIFGELWQNALDEILLVFREQQRKDGNKTSYKFQRTTHVLHDTYSNYGYGHPAKSCGMIASAFRPSDDSQIFPYLIPANFFAESVLRKAAEILIKVNKDEARAKECLALADEIRAGLAKHATVVHPKYGRVYAFEVDGFGSQLLMDDANAPSLLSLPYLCPELVSIDDPVYQNTRKMVFSEDNPYYFSGTVNGVKVGGIGSPHTGYDKVWPMSIIMKGLTSNNKMEQLECVRLLVETDGGTGFIHESFNPNNPKDFTRSWFAWANGLFGELVIKAYGK
;
A
#
# COMPACT_ATOMS: atom_id res chain seq x y z
N MET A 1 -4.57 55.80 -43.31
CA MET A 1 -5.56 54.85 -42.74
C MET A 1 -4.85 54.05 -41.64
N LYS A 2 -5.10 54.39 -40.39
CA LYS A 2 -4.45 53.77 -39.20
C LYS A 2 -5.27 52.61 -38.78
N ILE A 3 -4.68 51.42 -38.72
CA ILE A 3 -5.28 50.23 -38.09
C ILE A 3 -4.71 50.16 -36.68
N GLN A 4 -5.56 50.40 -35.69
CA GLN A 4 -5.27 50.21 -34.28
C GLN A 4 -5.44 48.73 -33.94
N THR A 5 -4.38 48.12 -33.46
CA THR A 5 -4.38 46.77 -32.89
C THR A 5 -4.83 46.86 -31.42
N LEU A 6 -5.97 46.30 -31.14
CA LEU A 6 -6.48 46.18 -29.78
C LEU A 6 -5.86 44.93 -29.15
N LEU A 7 -4.93 45.09 -28.23
CA LEU A 7 -4.43 44.01 -27.35
C LEU A 7 -5.41 43.87 -26.19
N LEU A 8 -6.18 42.79 -26.21
CA LEU A 8 -7.00 42.36 -25.07
C LEU A 8 -6.13 41.51 -24.16
N SER A 9 -5.71 42.05 -23.03
CA SER A 9 -5.04 41.34 -21.97
C SER A 9 -6.08 40.49 -21.19
N LEU A 10 -6.12 39.20 -21.47
CA LEU A 10 -6.79 38.25 -20.57
C LEU A 10 -5.82 37.88 -19.43
N VAL A 11 -5.97 38.54 -18.31
CA VAL A 11 -5.43 38.04 -17.03
C VAL A 11 -6.41 37.01 -16.52
N LEU A 12 -6.15 35.75 -16.79
CA LEU A 12 -6.82 34.66 -16.13
C LEU A 12 -6.19 34.49 -14.76
N SER A 13 -6.94 34.83 -13.73
CA SER A 13 -6.65 34.56 -12.34
C SER A 13 -6.67 33.05 -12.08
N SER A 14 -5.47 32.44 -11.99
CA SER A 14 -5.28 31.07 -11.53
C SER A 14 -5.20 31.01 -10.00
N SER A 15 -6.32 31.29 -9.32
CA SER A 15 -6.38 31.20 -7.86
C SER A 15 -7.77 30.79 -7.36
N ALA A 16 -8.33 29.71 -7.92
CA ALA A 16 -9.60 29.20 -7.43
C ALA A 16 -9.84 27.72 -7.81
N MET A 17 -8.89 26.84 -7.55
CA MET A 17 -9.14 25.37 -7.61
C MET A 17 -8.27 24.54 -6.64
N ALA A 18 -7.73 25.17 -5.59
CA ALA A 18 -6.97 24.45 -4.56
C ALA A 18 -7.66 24.45 -3.19
N THR A 19 -8.93 24.84 -3.08
CA THR A 19 -9.57 25.08 -1.79
C THR A 19 -10.77 24.18 -1.46
N ASP A 20 -11.17 23.25 -2.32
CA ASP A 20 -12.39 22.45 -2.07
C ASP A 20 -12.16 20.98 -1.67
N ILE A 21 -10.92 20.58 -1.34
CA ILE A 21 -10.65 19.20 -0.87
C ILE A 21 -10.72 19.06 0.67
N GLN A 22 -10.97 20.15 1.41
CA GLN A 22 -10.92 20.15 2.89
C GLN A 22 -12.25 19.87 3.60
N GLU A 23 -13.35 19.59 2.93
CA GLU A 23 -14.67 19.64 3.57
C GLU A 23 -15.34 18.29 3.84
N GLN A 24 -14.66 17.16 4.06
CA GLN A 24 -15.36 15.93 4.48
C GLN A 24 -14.61 15.02 5.44
N VAL A 25 -13.73 15.54 6.28
CA VAL A 25 -13.20 14.77 7.42
C VAL A 25 -14.08 15.10 8.64
N PRO A 26 -14.50 14.10 9.44
CA PRO A 26 -15.20 14.39 10.69
C PRO A 26 -14.42 15.44 11.49
N VAL A 27 -15.08 16.51 11.90
CA VAL A 27 -14.52 17.72 12.52
C VAL A 27 -13.60 17.47 13.74
N SER A 28 -13.52 16.23 14.22
CA SER A 28 -12.69 15.82 15.37
C SER A 28 -11.20 15.56 15.06
N ILE A 29 -10.77 15.56 13.79
CA ILE A 29 -9.42 15.13 13.39
C ILE A 29 -8.51 16.29 12.97
N GLN A 30 -9.02 17.53 12.86
CA GLN A 30 -8.26 18.66 12.34
C GLN A 30 -8.12 19.81 13.32
N THR A 31 -7.26 19.68 14.31
CA THR A 31 -6.70 20.87 14.95
C THR A 31 -5.17 20.72 15.05
N PRO A 32 -4.38 21.76 14.75
CA PRO A 32 -2.90 21.74 14.81
C PRO A 32 -2.35 21.21 16.15
N ASP A 33 -3.06 21.40 17.24
CA ASP A 33 -2.65 20.99 18.59
C ASP A 33 -2.73 19.47 18.82
N THR A 34 -3.36 18.70 17.93
CA THR A 34 -3.42 17.23 18.03
C THR A 34 -2.23 16.51 17.39
N PHE A 35 -1.38 17.20 16.62
CA PHE A 35 -0.27 16.59 15.90
C PHE A 35 0.89 16.12 16.79
N TYR A 36 1.02 16.67 17.98
CA TYR A 36 2.16 16.35 18.86
C TYR A 36 1.89 15.26 19.88
N HIS A 37 0.64 14.85 20.05
CA HIS A 37 0.27 13.91 21.09
C HIS A 37 -0.80 12.93 20.61
N ARG A 38 -0.66 11.68 21.06
CA ARG A 38 -1.70 10.67 20.91
C ARG A 38 -3.05 11.16 21.43
N LEU A 39 -4.14 10.82 20.75
CA LEU A 39 -5.48 11.17 21.20
C LEU A 39 -5.79 10.66 22.61
N PRO A 40 -6.48 11.45 23.45
CA PRO A 40 -7.00 10.99 24.73
C PRO A 40 -7.99 9.82 24.50
N VAL A 41 -8.10 8.91 25.49
CA VAL A 41 -8.80 7.62 25.34
C VAL A 41 -10.25 7.80 24.87
N GLU A 42 -10.94 8.80 25.37
CA GLU A 42 -12.34 9.09 25.05
C GLU A 42 -12.59 9.61 23.62
N LYS A 43 -11.51 9.94 22.90
CA LYS A 43 -11.56 10.40 21.48
C LYS A 43 -11.08 9.34 20.49
N ARG A 44 -10.63 8.17 20.97
CA ARG A 44 -10.14 7.10 20.11
C ARG A 44 -11.27 6.30 19.52
N CYS A 45 -11.13 5.90 18.26
CA CYS A 45 -12.09 5.03 17.60
C CYS A 45 -12.12 3.62 18.23
N PHE A 46 -10.94 3.10 18.61
CA PHE A 46 -10.82 1.79 19.24
C PHE A 46 -9.58 1.75 20.16
N THR A 47 -9.67 0.99 21.26
CA THR A 47 -8.57 0.79 22.19
C THR A 47 -8.37 -0.71 22.44
N SER A 48 -7.26 -1.27 21.95
CA SER A 48 -6.86 -2.66 22.18
C SER A 48 -6.06 -2.81 23.47
N LYS A 49 -6.48 -3.75 24.32
CA LYS A 49 -5.75 -4.07 25.58
C LYS A 49 -4.36 -4.64 25.30
N ALA A 50 -4.23 -5.48 24.28
CA ALA A 50 -2.97 -6.10 23.90
C ALA A 50 -1.99 -5.06 23.34
N VAL A 51 -2.46 -4.14 22.49
CA VAL A 51 -1.64 -3.04 21.95
C VAL A 51 -1.20 -2.08 23.05
N GLU A 52 -2.08 -1.71 23.99
CA GLU A 52 -1.74 -0.88 25.14
C GLU A 52 -0.68 -1.54 26.05
N LYS A 53 -0.78 -2.86 26.23
CA LYS A 53 0.21 -3.65 26.96
C LYS A 53 1.58 -3.57 26.25
N GLN A 54 1.62 -3.73 24.92
CA GLN A 54 2.84 -3.62 24.14
C GLN A 54 3.46 -2.22 24.24
N ILE A 55 2.65 -1.17 24.16
CA ILE A 55 3.10 0.21 24.31
C ILE A 55 3.79 0.38 25.69
N LYS A 56 3.15 -0.07 26.77
CA LYS A 56 3.72 0.00 28.13
C LYS A 56 5.05 -0.78 28.26
N GLN A 57 5.15 -1.95 27.62
CA GLN A 57 6.37 -2.76 27.63
C GLN A 57 7.55 -2.05 26.98
N MET A 58 7.30 -1.32 25.89
CA MET A 58 8.33 -0.59 25.14
C MET A 58 8.77 0.70 25.84
N GLN A 59 7.95 1.29 26.71
CA GLN A 59 8.18 2.62 27.32
C GLN A 59 9.56 2.77 27.93
N LYS A 60 9.94 1.88 28.86
CA LYS A 60 11.22 1.97 29.58
C LYS A 60 12.41 1.94 28.63
N THR A 61 12.38 1.01 27.66
CA THR A 61 13.47 0.86 26.68
C THR A 61 13.57 2.09 25.80
N LEU A 62 12.47 2.55 25.21
CA LEU A 62 12.48 3.67 24.27
C LEU A 62 12.80 5.00 24.94
N MET A 63 12.28 5.24 26.16
CA MET A 63 12.63 6.42 26.97
C MET A 63 14.13 6.49 27.29
N SER A 64 14.79 5.34 27.53
CA SER A 64 16.21 5.31 27.77
C SER A 64 17.08 5.59 26.54
N VAL A 65 16.51 5.37 25.34
CA VAL A 65 17.16 5.70 24.07
C VAL A 65 16.94 7.18 23.73
N SER A 66 15.68 7.60 23.66
CA SER A 66 15.30 8.98 23.36
C SER A 66 13.84 9.24 23.75
N PRO A 67 13.55 10.33 24.50
CA PRO A 67 12.18 10.77 24.77
C PRO A 67 11.38 11.03 23.48
N LYS A 68 12.03 11.54 22.41
CA LYS A 68 11.42 11.78 21.12
C LYS A 68 11.02 10.46 20.44
N LEU A 69 11.88 9.44 20.45
CA LEU A 69 11.55 8.11 19.91
C LEU A 69 10.35 7.51 20.64
N TRP A 70 10.31 7.62 21.98
CA TRP A 70 9.16 7.17 22.75
C TRP A 70 7.88 7.90 22.36
N GLN A 71 7.92 9.23 22.23
CA GLN A 71 6.77 10.03 21.82
C GLN A 71 6.27 9.61 20.43
N MET A 72 7.16 9.49 19.45
CA MET A 72 6.81 9.05 18.11
C MET A 72 6.20 7.64 18.10
N PHE A 73 6.78 6.70 18.86
CA PHE A 73 6.25 5.34 18.94
C PHE A 73 4.84 5.30 19.53
N GLN A 74 4.60 5.98 20.65
CA GLN A 74 3.26 6.00 21.28
C GLN A 74 2.21 6.72 20.45
N ASN A 75 2.61 7.65 19.57
CA ASN A 75 1.72 8.34 18.64
C ASN A 75 1.42 7.47 17.42
N SER A 76 2.47 6.86 16.85
CA SER A 76 2.40 6.19 15.56
C SER A 76 1.90 4.76 15.64
N PHE A 77 2.40 3.96 16.60
CA PHE A 77 2.06 2.54 16.66
C PHE A 77 0.55 2.27 16.79
N PRO A 78 -0.22 2.96 17.65
CA PRO A 78 -1.66 2.75 17.75
C PRO A 78 -2.50 3.62 16.79
N ASN A 79 -1.89 4.42 15.93
CA ASN A 79 -2.54 5.49 15.16
C ASN A 79 -3.76 5.00 14.37
N THR A 80 -3.65 3.87 13.67
CA THR A 80 -4.79 3.29 12.94
C THR A 80 -5.98 2.98 13.86
N LEU A 81 -5.74 2.34 15.01
CA LEU A 81 -6.81 2.01 15.95
C LEU A 81 -7.43 3.26 16.60
N ASP A 82 -6.58 4.24 16.89
CA ASP A 82 -7.02 5.46 17.53
C ASP A 82 -7.89 6.34 16.60
N THR A 83 -7.69 6.28 15.26
CA THR A 83 -8.20 7.35 14.36
C THR A 83 -8.97 6.88 13.12
N THR A 84 -8.77 5.65 12.64
CA THR A 84 -9.22 5.27 11.28
C THR A 84 -10.17 4.08 11.22
N VAL A 85 -10.49 3.42 12.32
CA VAL A 85 -11.33 2.22 12.34
C VAL A 85 -12.73 2.51 12.86
N PHE A 86 -13.75 2.07 12.12
CA PHE A 86 -15.17 2.32 12.43
C PHE A 86 -15.92 0.98 12.38
N PRO A 87 -16.02 0.25 13.52
CA PRO A 87 -16.83 -0.96 13.59
C PRO A 87 -18.32 -0.67 13.42
N ASP A 88 -18.99 -1.44 12.55
CA ASP A 88 -20.44 -1.41 12.36
C ASP A 88 -20.98 -2.85 12.23
N GLY A 89 -21.73 -3.28 13.24
CA GLY A 89 -22.24 -4.64 13.32
C GLY A 89 -21.10 -5.69 13.36
N ASP A 90 -21.03 -6.53 12.34
CA ASP A 90 -20.00 -7.55 12.16
C ASP A 90 -18.87 -7.14 11.20
N LYS A 91 -18.94 -5.91 10.66
CA LYS A 91 -17.97 -5.33 9.73
C LYS A 91 -17.20 -4.19 10.37
N THR A 92 -16.10 -3.81 9.75
CA THR A 92 -15.29 -2.65 10.17
C THR A 92 -14.82 -1.89 8.93
N PHE A 93 -15.21 -0.64 8.84
CA PHE A 93 -14.73 0.29 7.83
C PHE A 93 -13.43 0.93 8.30
N VAL A 94 -12.43 1.07 7.41
CA VAL A 94 -11.12 1.64 7.72
C VAL A 94 -10.80 2.73 6.72
N ILE A 95 -10.75 3.98 7.16
CA ILE A 95 -10.37 5.10 6.30
C ILE A 95 -8.85 5.18 6.14
N THR A 96 -8.40 5.81 5.05
CA THR A 96 -6.97 5.96 4.73
C THR A 96 -6.32 7.13 5.48
N GLY A 97 -6.83 7.48 6.64
CA GLY A 97 -6.35 8.61 7.42
C GLY A 97 -7.13 9.89 7.13
N ASP A 98 -6.60 10.77 6.31
CA ASP A 98 -7.20 12.05 5.94
C ASP A 98 -8.25 11.95 4.80
N ILE A 99 -8.44 10.76 4.21
CA ILE A 99 -9.45 10.51 3.16
C ILE A 99 -10.52 9.57 3.70
N ASN A 100 -11.78 10.02 3.67
CA ASN A 100 -12.93 9.23 4.13
C ASN A 100 -13.35 8.19 3.06
N ALA A 101 -12.45 7.26 2.78
CA ALA A 101 -12.70 6.11 1.92
C ALA A 101 -11.81 4.94 2.36
N MET A 102 -12.23 3.72 2.06
CA MET A 102 -11.52 2.49 2.41
C MET A 102 -10.87 1.89 1.16
N TRP A 103 -9.54 2.00 1.07
CA TRP A 103 -8.75 1.24 0.10
C TRP A 103 -8.60 -0.20 0.57
N LEU A 104 -8.71 -1.15 -0.35
CA LEU A 104 -8.48 -2.58 -0.05
C LEU A 104 -7.04 -2.84 0.40
N ARG A 105 -6.07 -2.25 -0.23
CA ARG A 105 -4.65 -2.28 0.15
C ARG A 105 -4.45 -1.69 1.54
N ASP A 106 -4.80 -0.41 1.71
CA ASP A 106 -4.49 0.35 2.93
C ASP A 106 -5.15 -0.26 4.15
N SER A 107 -6.44 -0.60 4.08
CA SER A 107 -7.18 -1.20 5.20
C SER A 107 -6.54 -2.50 5.69
N GLY A 108 -6.12 -3.36 4.76
CA GLY A 108 -5.41 -4.59 5.08
C GLY A 108 -4.02 -4.34 5.69
N ALA A 109 -3.26 -3.38 5.12
CA ALA A 109 -1.92 -3.03 5.59
C ALA A 109 -1.91 -2.29 6.93
N GLN A 110 -2.87 -1.38 7.15
CA GLN A 110 -3.00 -0.64 8.40
C GLN A 110 -3.29 -1.54 9.60
N VAL A 111 -4.18 -2.53 9.45
CA VAL A 111 -4.51 -3.45 10.56
C VAL A 111 -3.51 -4.59 10.70
N TRP A 112 -2.69 -4.86 9.66
CA TRP A 112 -1.66 -5.90 9.70
C TRP A 112 -0.69 -5.73 10.86
N THR A 113 -0.32 -4.50 11.20
CA THR A 113 0.53 -4.15 12.34
C THR A 113 0.08 -4.79 13.65
N TYR A 114 -1.23 -5.06 13.78
CA TYR A 114 -1.82 -5.60 15.02
C TYR A 114 -2.16 -7.08 14.94
N ILE A 115 -1.94 -7.73 13.81
CA ILE A 115 -2.40 -9.11 13.57
C ILE A 115 -1.85 -10.11 14.59
N SER A 116 -0.61 -9.93 15.08
CA SER A 116 -0.01 -10.82 16.09
C SER A 116 -0.61 -10.69 17.49
N TYR A 117 -1.39 -9.64 17.76
CA TYR A 117 -2.00 -9.37 19.06
C TYR A 117 -3.41 -9.92 19.22
N ILE A 118 -4.05 -10.43 18.14
CA ILE A 118 -5.44 -10.89 18.15
C ILE A 118 -5.66 -12.12 19.03
N GLN A 119 -4.63 -12.93 19.26
CA GLN A 119 -4.72 -14.10 20.13
C GLN A 119 -4.92 -13.72 21.61
N ASP A 120 -4.41 -12.54 22.01
CA ASP A 120 -4.49 -12.02 23.37
C ASP A 120 -5.62 -10.97 23.55
N ASP A 121 -6.33 -10.61 22.47
CA ASP A 121 -7.36 -9.56 22.48
C ASP A 121 -8.54 -9.93 21.55
N PRO A 122 -9.60 -10.57 22.09
CA PRO A 122 -10.77 -10.97 21.31
C PRO A 122 -11.52 -9.80 20.64
N GLU A 123 -11.54 -8.61 21.26
CA GLU A 123 -12.17 -7.42 20.65
C GLU A 123 -11.37 -6.93 19.43
N LEU A 124 -10.05 -6.98 19.50
CA LEU A 124 -9.19 -6.69 18.36
C LEU A 124 -9.36 -7.76 17.25
N ALA A 125 -9.49 -9.05 17.64
CA ALA A 125 -9.77 -10.11 16.67
C ALA A 125 -11.11 -9.88 15.96
N LYS A 126 -12.15 -9.46 16.70
CA LYS A 126 -13.47 -9.11 16.14
C LYS A 126 -13.37 -7.92 15.17
N LEU A 127 -12.62 -6.87 15.53
CA LEU A 127 -12.39 -5.72 14.67
C LEU A 127 -11.74 -6.15 13.34
N ILE A 128 -10.64 -6.92 13.39
CA ILE A 128 -9.92 -7.38 12.18
C ILE A 128 -10.78 -8.34 11.36
N ARG A 129 -11.56 -9.21 12.00
CA ARG A 129 -12.58 -10.03 11.31
C ARG A 129 -13.56 -9.15 10.52
N GLY A 130 -14.00 -8.05 11.13
CA GLY A 130 -14.90 -7.09 10.49
C GLY A 130 -14.27 -6.43 9.26
N VAL A 131 -12.98 -6.08 9.30
CA VAL A 131 -12.23 -5.55 8.14
C VAL A 131 -12.21 -6.57 6.99
N ILE A 132 -11.93 -7.84 7.28
CA ILE A 132 -11.91 -8.91 6.28
C ILE A 132 -13.26 -9.06 5.59
N LEU A 133 -14.35 -9.09 6.36
CA LEU A 133 -15.70 -9.20 5.80
C LEU A 133 -16.07 -7.99 4.94
N GLN A 134 -15.70 -6.78 5.37
CA GLN A 134 -15.92 -5.57 4.59
C GLN A 134 -15.15 -5.57 3.27
N GLN A 135 -13.89 -6.04 3.28
CA GLN A 135 -13.08 -6.18 2.08
C GLN A 135 -13.69 -7.18 1.09
N PHE A 136 -14.19 -8.32 1.56
CA PHE A 136 -14.86 -9.31 0.69
C PHE A 136 -16.13 -8.74 0.05
N GLU A 137 -16.93 -7.99 0.80
CA GLU A 137 -18.12 -7.33 0.25
C GLU A 137 -17.76 -6.32 -0.84
N PHE A 138 -16.71 -5.53 -0.64
CA PHE A 138 -16.23 -4.57 -1.62
C PHE A 138 -15.68 -5.23 -2.88
N ILE A 139 -14.98 -6.35 -2.77
CA ILE A 139 -14.55 -7.13 -3.93
C ILE A 139 -15.76 -7.65 -4.71
N CYS A 140 -16.80 -8.14 -4.04
CA CYS A 140 -18.05 -8.56 -4.68
C CYS A 140 -18.80 -7.39 -5.34
N LEU A 141 -18.68 -6.17 -4.80
CA LEU A 141 -19.24 -4.97 -5.41
C LEU A 141 -18.52 -4.62 -6.72
N ASP A 142 -17.18 -4.52 -6.70
CA ASP A 142 -16.37 -4.27 -7.89
C ASP A 142 -14.90 -4.66 -7.68
N ALA A 143 -14.49 -5.80 -8.19
CA ALA A 143 -13.11 -6.29 -8.09
C ALA A 143 -12.09 -5.48 -8.91
N TYR A 144 -12.53 -4.54 -9.74
CA TYR A 144 -11.65 -3.58 -10.44
C TYR A 144 -11.47 -2.25 -9.71
N ALA A 145 -12.15 -2.05 -8.58
CA ALA A 145 -12.02 -0.85 -7.77
C ALA A 145 -10.97 -1.05 -6.68
N ASN A 146 -10.21 0.01 -6.39
CA ASN A 146 -9.22 0.04 -5.31
C ASN A 146 -9.79 0.62 -4.02
N ALA A 147 -10.77 1.55 -4.10
CA ALA A 147 -11.31 2.26 -2.94
C ALA A 147 -12.84 2.36 -2.94
N PHE A 148 -13.43 2.35 -1.74
CA PHE A 148 -14.86 2.29 -1.51
C PHE A 148 -15.32 3.30 -0.46
N MET A 149 -16.59 3.68 -0.53
CA MET A 149 -17.24 4.58 0.41
C MET A 149 -17.98 3.80 1.51
N ASP A 150 -18.20 4.46 2.62
CA ASP A 150 -19.01 3.97 3.75
C ASP A 150 -20.51 3.80 3.40
N ASP A 151 -21.01 4.66 2.51
CA ASP A 151 -22.39 4.57 2.02
C ASP A 151 -22.43 3.90 0.62
N PRO A 152 -23.02 2.69 0.50
CA PRO A 152 -23.09 1.96 -0.76
C PRO A 152 -23.96 2.63 -1.82
N ASN A 153 -24.78 3.64 -1.47
CA ASN A 153 -25.66 4.35 -2.38
C ASN A 153 -25.09 5.69 -2.87
N LYS A 154 -23.98 6.13 -2.28
CA LYS A 154 -23.35 7.41 -2.59
C LYS A 154 -22.61 7.35 -3.91
N GLU A 155 -22.64 8.43 -4.67
CA GLU A 155 -21.79 8.63 -5.85
C GLU A 155 -20.47 9.28 -5.43
N SER A 156 -19.38 8.80 -6.02
CA SER A 156 -18.05 9.37 -5.82
C SER A 156 -17.92 10.74 -6.48
N HIS A 157 -17.06 11.60 -5.93
CA HIS A 157 -16.61 12.81 -6.65
C HIS A 157 -15.83 12.47 -7.93
N TRP A 158 -15.31 11.23 -8.05
CA TRP A 158 -14.68 10.69 -9.26
C TRP A 158 -15.68 10.04 -10.25
N ALA A 159 -16.98 10.27 -10.08
CA ALA A 159 -18.02 9.71 -10.97
C ALA A 159 -17.85 10.11 -12.45
N SER A 160 -17.09 11.19 -12.71
CA SER A 160 -16.74 11.64 -14.06
C SER A 160 -15.59 10.87 -14.71
N ASP A 161 -14.91 9.99 -13.99
CA ASP A 161 -13.86 9.13 -14.55
C ASP A 161 -14.44 8.25 -15.65
N TYR A 162 -13.73 8.14 -16.75
CA TYR A 162 -14.14 7.34 -17.87
C TYR A 162 -13.84 5.85 -17.63
N THR A 163 -14.65 5.24 -16.76
CA THR A 163 -14.64 3.84 -16.35
C THR A 163 -16.08 3.43 -15.98
N LYS A 164 -16.30 2.16 -15.64
CA LYS A 164 -17.63 1.66 -15.22
C LYS A 164 -17.87 1.93 -13.72
N MET A 165 -17.90 3.19 -13.31
CA MET A 165 -18.15 3.56 -11.90
C MET A 165 -19.48 3.01 -11.41
N LYS A 166 -19.49 2.52 -10.17
CA LYS A 166 -20.68 2.07 -9.44
C LYS A 166 -20.88 2.95 -8.21
N LYS A 167 -22.11 3.03 -7.69
CA LYS A 167 -22.38 3.63 -6.38
C LYS A 167 -21.64 2.82 -5.30
N GLY A 168 -21.21 3.48 -4.24
CA GLY A 168 -20.38 2.87 -3.20
C GLY A 168 -18.91 2.71 -3.54
N VAL A 169 -18.53 2.83 -4.81
CA VAL A 169 -17.13 2.87 -5.24
C VAL A 169 -16.60 4.29 -5.13
N HIS A 170 -15.49 4.48 -4.39
CA HIS A 170 -14.82 5.77 -4.29
C HIS A 170 -13.92 6.03 -5.51
N GLU A 171 -13.05 5.07 -5.84
CA GLU A 171 -12.14 5.12 -6.99
C GLU A 171 -12.02 3.74 -7.66
N ARG A 172 -11.94 3.74 -9.01
CA ARG A 172 -11.93 2.48 -9.78
C ARG A 172 -10.60 2.31 -10.55
N LYS A 173 -9.48 2.52 -9.87
CA LYS A 173 -8.15 2.19 -10.38
C LYS A 173 -7.87 0.70 -10.11
N TYR A 174 -7.59 -0.06 -11.16
CA TYR A 174 -7.30 -1.49 -11.02
C TYR A 174 -5.84 -1.72 -10.62
N GLU A 175 -5.67 -2.37 -9.50
CA GLU A 175 -4.41 -2.76 -8.89
C GLU A 175 -4.48 -4.23 -8.46
N ILE A 176 -3.45 -5.03 -8.82
CA ILE A 176 -3.39 -6.45 -8.41
C ILE A 176 -3.38 -6.58 -6.88
N ASP A 177 -2.60 -5.74 -6.21
CA ASP A 177 -2.40 -5.79 -4.77
C ASP A 177 -3.68 -5.48 -3.97
N SER A 178 -4.56 -4.65 -4.50
CA SER A 178 -5.89 -4.42 -3.90
C SER A 178 -6.68 -5.71 -3.71
N LEU A 179 -6.49 -6.71 -4.57
CA LEU A 179 -7.10 -8.03 -4.44
C LEU A 179 -6.25 -9.01 -3.61
N CYS A 180 -4.97 -8.72 -3.40
CA CYS A 180 -4.04 -9.59 -2.66
C CYS A 180 -4.06 -9.33 -1.14
N TYR A 181 -4.15 -8.07 -0.71
CA TYR A 181 -4.13 -7.72 0.71
C TYR A 181 -5.27 -8.36 1.51
N PRO A 182 -6.53 -8.40 1.03
CA PRO A 182 -7.61 -9.10 1.72
C PRO A 182 -7.35 -10.59 1.92
N LEU A 183 -6.79 -11.27 0.91
CA LEU A 183 -6.45 -12.68 0.99
C LEU A 183 -5.32 -12.95 2.01
N ARG A 184 -4.29 -12.08 2.02
CA ARG A 184 -3.20 -12.15 2.99
C ARG A 184 -3.71 -12.00 4.42
N LEU A 185 -4.56 -11.01 4.65
CA LEU A 185 -5.12 -10.71 5.97
C LEU A 185 -6.01 -11.86 6.46
N ALA A 186 -6.92 -12.36 5.63
CA ALA A 186 -7.83 -13.45 5.97
C ALA A 186 -7.08 -14.76 6.28
N TYR A 187 -6.05 -15.08 5.49
CA TYR A 187 -5.22 -16.26 5.73
C TYR A 187 -4.51 -16.19 7.09
N GLN A 188 -3.87 -15.05 7.39
CA GLN A 188 -3.15 -14.88 8.65
C GLN A 188 -4.08 -14.84 9.87
N TYR A 189 -5.25 -14.20 9.75
CA TYR A 189 -6.29 -14.20 10.77
C TYR A 189 -6.70 -15.65 11.12
N TRP A 190 -6.99 -16.44 10.11
CA TRP A 190 -7.36 -17.85 10.29
C TRP A 190 -6.25 -18.67 10.95
N LEU A 191 -5.01 -18.51 10.51
CA LEU A 191 -3.87 -19.23 11.12
C LEU A 191 -3.71 -18.94 12.61
N LEU A 192 -3.97 -17.70 13.03
CA LEU A 192 -3.78 -17.27 14.41
C LEU A 192 -4.99 -17.60 15.30
N THR A 193 -6.20 -17.55 14.77
CA THR A 193 -7.44 -17.72 15.55
C THR A 193 -8.07 -19.11 15.41
N GLY A 194 -7.83 -19.81 14.32
CA GLY A 194 -8.56 -21.00 13.91
C GLY A 194 -10.00 -20.72 13.44
N ASP A 195 -10.45 -19.46 13.44
CA ASP A 195 -11.80 -19.08 13.03
C ASP A 195 -11.97 -19.20 11.52
N SER A 196 -12.66 -20.25 11.09
CA SER A 196 -13.00 -20.53 9.71
C SER A 196 -14.33 -19.91 9.26
N SER A 197 -15.06 -19.25 10.14
CA SER A 197 -16.41 -18.69 9.85
C SER A 197 -16.39 -17.61 8.77
N ILE A 198 -15.22 -16.95 8.55
CA ILE A 198 -15.04 -15.95 7.51
C ILE A 198 -15.01 -16.54 6.09
N PHE A 199 -14.85 -17.87 5.94
CA PHE A 199 -14.74 -18.55 4.64
C PHE A 199 -16.05 -19.16 4.16
N GLY A 200 -17.16 -18.45 4.40
CA GLY A 200 -18.50 -18.80 3.91
C GLY A 200 -18.75 -18.33 2.46
N GLU A 201 -20.02 -18.13 2.12
CA GLU A 201 -20.47 -17.73 0.79
C GLU A 201 -19.85 -16.42 0.30
N LEU A 202 -19.76 -15.41 1.17
CA LEU A 202 -19.16 -14.11 0.84
C LEU A 202 -17.70 -14.25 0.39
N TRP A 203 -16.91 -15.05 1.10
CA TRP A 203 -15.54 -15.39 0.71
C TRP A 203 -15.48 -16.08 -0.65
N GLN A 204 -16.36 -17.06 -0.88
CA GLN A 204 -16.38 -17.82 -2.13
C GLN A 204 -16.69 -16.92 -3.31
N ASN A 205 -17.68 -16.03 -3.18
CA ASN A 205 -18.03 -15.05 -4.20
C ASN A 205 -16.88 -14.05 -4.45
N ALA A 206 -16.24 -13.55 -3.39
CA ALA A 206 -15.09 -12.65 -3.53
C ALA A 206 -13.90 -13.33 -4.24
N LEU A 207 -13.62 -14.60 -3.91
CA LEU A 207 -12.55 -15.35 -4.57
C LEU A 207 -12.86 -15.60 -6.04
N ASP A 208 -14.12 -15.88 -6.41
CA ASP A 208 -14.54 -16.05 -7.80
C ASP A 208 -14.32 -14.76 -8.61
N GLU A 209 -14.66 -13.60 -8.06
CA GLU A 209 -14.39 -12.30 -8.68
C GLU A 209 -12.88 -12.03 -8.84
N ILE A 210 -12.07 -12.37 -7.85
CA ILE A 210 -10.60 -12.27 -7.93
C ILE A 210 -10.05 -13.15 -9.05
N LEU A 211 -10.47 -14.41 -9.12
CA LEU A 211 -9.99 -15.35 -10.13
C LEU A 211 -10.42 -14.90 -11.53
N LEU A 212 -11.66 -14.41 -11.68
CA LEU A 212 -12.18 -13.86 -12.95
C LEU A 212 -11.31 -12.70 -13.44
N VAL A 213 -11.05 -11.70 -12.57
CA VAL A 213 -10.20 -10.54 -12.88
C VAL A 213 -8.79 -10.98 -13.23
N PHE A 214 -8.18 -11.83 -12.42
CA PHE A 214 -6.80 -12.28 -12.65
C PHE A 214 -6.66 -13.06 -13.96
N ARG A 215 -7.62 -13.94 -14.30
CA ARG A 215 -7.64 -14.67 -15.57
C ARG A 215 -7.81 -13.74 -16.76
N GLU A 216 -8.71 -12.76 -16.68
CA GLU A 216 -8.87 -11.76 -17.73
C GLU A 216 -7.57 -10.96 -17.92
N GLN A 217 -6.93 -10.55 -16.84
CA GLN A 217 -5.72 -9.72 -16.89
C GLN A 217 -4.43 -10.48 -17.23
N GLN A 218 -4.47 -11.81 -17.37
CA GLN A 218 -3.37 -12.54 -18.03
C GLN A 218 -3.27 -12.20 -19.54
N ARG A 219 -4.29 -11.54 -20.12
CA ARG A 219 -4.29 -11.06 -21.51
C ARG A 219 -4.02 -12.15 -22.54
N LYS A 220 -4.47 -13.40 -22.29
CA LYS A 220 -4.27 -14.55 -23.20
C LYS A 220 -4.92 -14.35 -24.58
N ASP A 221 -6.02 -13.60 -24.65
CA ASP A 221 -6.74 -13.29 -25.89
C ASP A 221 -6.26 -11.99 -26.55
N GLY A 222 -5.00 -11.61 -26.31
CA GLY A 222 -4.34 -10.46 -26.95
C GLY A 222 -4.91 -9.13 -26.49
N ASN A 223 -4.46 -8.56 -25.44
CA ASN A 223 -4.81 -7.21 -24.90
C ASN A 223 -6.31 -6.87 -24.78
N LYS A 224 -7.22 -7.82 -25.00
CA LYS A 224 -8.63 -7.64 -24.76
C LYS A 224 -8.90 -7.66 -23.27
N THR A 225 -9.60 -6.64 -22.78
CA THR A 225 -9.99 -6.50 -21.39
C THR A 225 -11.28 -5.73 -21.29
N SER A 226 -12.12 -6.09 -20.31
CA SER A 226 -13.34 -5.33 -19.99
C SER A 226 -13.03 -4.05 -19.20
N TYR A 227 -11.81 -3.96 -18.60
CA TYR A 227 -11.37 -2.83 -17.83
C TYR A 227 -10.88 -1.69 -18.72
N LYS A 228 -11.29 -0.48 -18.37
CA LYS A 228 -10.86 0.77 -19.00
C LYS A 228 -10.89 1.87 -17.95
N PHE A 229 -9.88 2.74 -17.97
CA PHE A 229 -9.84 3.89 -17.07
C PHE A 229 -9.19 5.10 -17.75
N GLN A 230 -9.85 6.23 -17.70
CA GLN A 230 -9.27 7.54 -18.00
C GLN A 230 -9.85 8.58 -17.04
N ARG A 231 -9.00 9.49 -16.60
CA ARG A 231 -9.35 10.66 -15.79
C ARG A 231 -8.96 11.91 -16.53
N THR A 232 -9.78 12.96 -16.50
CA THR A 232 -9.42 14.28 -16.98
C THR A 232 -8.54 14.95 -15.92
N THR A 233 -7.25 14.99 -16.15
CA THR A 233 -6.25 15.47 -15.19
C THR A 233 -5.04 16.07 -15.90
N HIS A 234 -4.31 16.97 -15.21
CA HIS A 234 -2.99 17.45 -15.65
C HIS A 234 -1.85 16.54 -15.15
N VAL A 235 -2.15 15.61 -14.25
CA VAL A 235 -1.21 14.65 -13.65
C VAL A 235 -1.20 13.41 -14.54
N LEU A 236 -0.18 13.23 -15.36
CA LEU A 236 -0.15 12.19 -16.40
C LEU A 236 -0.14 10.76 -15.82
N HIS A 237 0.39 10.57 -14.63
CA HIS A 237 0.37 9.26 -13.95
C HIS A 237 -0.96 8.96 -13.24
N ASP A 238 -1.87 9.93 -13.15
CA ASP A 238 -3.20 9.76 -12.55
C ASP A 238 -4.27 9.31 -13.57
N THR A 239 -3.85 8.94 -14.78
CA THR A 239 -4.72 8.42 -15.85
C THR A 239 -4.02 7.32 -16.62
N TYR A 240 -4.79 6.39 -17.20
CA TYR A 240 -4.21 5.26 -17.92
C TYR A 240 -4.08 5.57 -19.42
N SER A 241 -2.92 5.27 -19.98
CA SER A 241 -2.55 5.57 -21.36
C SER A 241 -3.38 4.79 -22.39
N ASN A 242 -3.14 5.06 -23.68
CA ASN A 242 -3.71 4.32 -24.81
C ASN A 242 -5.24 4.16 -24.72
N TYR A 243 -5.94 5.31 -24.66
CA TYR A 243 -7.40 5.35 -24.54
C TYR A 243 -7.96 4.62 -23.31
N GLY A 244 -7.17 4.48 -22.25
CA GLY A 244 -7.56 3.84 -21.02
C GLY A 244 -7.33 2.33 -20.96
N TYR A 245 -6.66 1.74 -21.95
CA TYR A 245 -6.33 0.31 -22.00
C TYR A 245 -4.89 -0.01 -21.56
N GLY A 246 -4.04 1.04 -21.42
CA GLY A 246 -2.63 0.89 -21.09
C GLY A 246 -1.75 0.46 -22.26
N HIS A 247 -0.48 0.27 -21.97
CA HIS A 247 0.47 -0.21 -22.98
C HIS A 247 0.21 -1.67 -23.37
N PRO A 248 0.56 -2.06 -24.60
CA PRO A 248 0.42 -3.44 -25.04
C PRO A 248 1.19 -4.42 -24.15
N ALA A 249 0.58 -5.55 -23.85
CA ALA A 249 1.18 -6.65 -23.11
C ALA A 249 1.28 -7.89 -24.01
N LYS A 250 2.40 -8.60 -23.97
CA LYS A 250 2.51 -9.96 -24.47
C LYS A 250 2.22 -10.93 -23.35
N SER A 251 1.14 -11.71 -23.48
CA SER A 251 0.78 -12.70 -22.48
C SER A 251 1.96 -13.61 -22.14
N CYS A 252 2.27 -13.75 -20.88
CA CYS A 252 3.44 -14.49 -20.40
C CYS A 252 3.17 -15.26 -19.08
N GLY A 253 1.91 -15.45 -18.73
CA GLY A 253 1.46 -16.13 -17.51
C GLY A 253 1.25 -15.19 -16.33
N MET A 254 1.89 -14.02 -16.30
CA MET A 254 1.68 -12.99 -15.27
C MET A 254 0.37 -12.24 -15.48
N ILE A 255 -0.07 -11.53 -14.45
CA ILE A 255 -1.26 -10.70 -14.40
C ILE A 255 -0.86 -9.25 -14.69
N ALA A 256 -1.51 -8.61 -15.67
CA ALA A 256 -1.35 -7.19 -15.92
C ALA A 256 -2.09 -6.38 -14.84
N SER A 257 -1.50 -5.27 -14.41
CA SER A 257 -2.12 -4.24 -13.59
C SER A 257 -2.29 -2.95 -14.40
N ALA A 258 -3.17 -2.08 -13.98
CA ALA A 258 -3.29 -0.75 -14.60
C ALA A 258 -2.57 0.31 -13.78
N PHE A 259 -2.63 0.18 -12.47
CA PHE A 259 -2.02 1.10 -11.52
C PHE A 259 -1.10 0.36 -10.55
N ARG A 260 -0.16 1.11 -10.00
CA ARG A 260 0.78 0.72 -8.95
C ARG A 260 0.11 0.84 -7.57
N PRO A 261 0.72 0.28 -6.52
CA PRO A 261 0.26 0.52 -5.14
C PRO A 261 0.27 2.00 -4.70
N SER A 262 0.89 2.89 -5.49
CA SER A 262 0.87 4.34 -5.32
C SER A 262 -0.32 5.04 -5.97
N ASP A 263 -1.26 4.29 -6.57
CA ASP A 263 -2.35 4.80 -7.41
C ASP A 263 -1.87 5.43 -8.72
N ASP A 264 -0.59 5.29 -9.08
CA ASP A 264 0.00 5.78 -10.33
C ASP A 264 -0.12 4.76 -11.45
N SER A 265 -0.39 5.22 -12.67
CA SER A 265 -0.48 4.35 -13.84
C SER A 265 0.86 3.70 -14.17
N GLN A 266 0.82 2.46 -14.61
CA GLN A 266 2.01 1.71 -15.00
C GLN A 266 2.58 2.15 -16.35
N ILE A 267 3.90 2.01 -16.50
CA ILE A 267 4.60 2.14 -17.78
C ILE A 267 4.50 0.81 -18.55
N PHE A 268 4.84 -0.30 -17.90
CA PHE A 268 4.65 -1.64 -18.48
C PHE A 268 3.63 -2.44 -17.68
N PRO A 269 2.80 -3.30 -18.35
CA PRO A 269 1.63 -3.88 -17.73
C PRO A 269 1.88 -4.85 -16.58
N TYR A 270 3.05 -5.52 -16.54
CA TYR A 270 3.33 -6.54 -15.53
C TYR A 270 4.22 -5.99 -14.42
N LEU A 271 3.60 -5.60 -13.30
CA LEU A 271 4.29 -5.20 -12.07
C LEU A 271 4.84 -6.44 -11.36
N ILE A 272 6.16 -6.58 -11.32
CA ILE A 272 6.81 -7.77 -10.80
C ILE A 272 6.51 -8.02 -9.32
N PRO A 273 6.65 -7.03 -8.40
CA PRO A 273 6.36 -7.29 -6.98
C PRO A 273 4.90 -7.65 -6.73
N ALA A 274 3.94 -7.09 -7.46
CA ALA A 274 2.53 -7.45 -7.32
C ALA A 274 2.23 -8.86 -7.85
N ASN A 275 2.95 -9.33 -8.87
CA ASN A 275 2.82 -10.70 -9.37
C ASN A 275 3.40 -11.74 -8.38
N PHE A 276 4.51 -11.45 -7.68
CA PHE A 276 4.96 -12.28 -6.55
C PHE A 276 3.91 -12.34 -5.44
N PHE A 277 3.28 -11.21 -5.13
CA PHE A 277 2.24 -11.15 -4.11
C PHE A 277 1.00 -11.97 -4.53
N ALA A 278 0.57 -11.87 -5.78
CA ALA A 278 -0.54 -12.67 -6.32
C ALA A 278 -0.25 -14.18 -6.27
N GLU A 279 0.95 -14.62 -6.67
CA GLU A 279 1.37 -16.02 -6.54
C GLU A 279 1.26 -16.50 -5.09
N SER A 280 1.81 -15.73 -4.14
CA SER A 280 1.79 -16.03 -2.71
C SER A 280 0.37 -16.22 -2.18
N VAL A 281 -0.52 -15.26 -2.43
CA VAL A 281 -1.89 -15.31 -1.88
C VAL A 281 -2.79 -16.33 -2.56
N LEU A 282 -2.57 -16.66 -3.83
CA LEU A 282 -3.29 -17.73 -4.50
C LEU A 282 -2.97 -19.11 -3.91
N ARG A 283 -1.72 -19.36 -3.52
CA ARG A 283 -1.33 -20.58 -2.81
C ARG A 283 -1.97 -20.65 -1.42
N LYS A 284 -2.04 -19.52 -0.70
CA LYS A 284 -2.74 -19.42 0.58
C LYS A 284 -4.25 -19.65 0.44
N ALA A 285 -4.87 -19.09 -0.61
CA ALA A 285 -6.29 -19.34 -0.93
C ALA A 285 -6.55 -20.82 -1.22
N ALA A 286 -5.68 -21.48 -1.98
CA ALA A 286 -5.78 -22.92 -2.24
C ALA A 286 -5.70 -23.75 -0.96
N GLU A 287 -4.84 -23.37 -0.01
CA GLU A 287 -4.75 -24.03 1.29
C GLU A 287 -6.04 -23.91 2.10
N ILE A 288 -6.68 -22.72 2.11
CA ILE A 288 -7.99 -22.49 2.74
C ILE A 288 -9.05 -23.38 2.08
N LEU A 289 -9.11 -23.39 0.75
CA LEU A 289 -10.06 -24.20 0.01
C LEU A 289 -9.95 -25.69 0.33
N ILE A 290 -8.73 -26.23 0.41
CA ILE A 290 -8.49 -27.64 0.77
C ILE A 290 -8.85 -27.90 2.24
N LYS A 291 -8.35 -27.07 3.16
CA LYS A 291 -8.45 -27.36 4.59
C LYS A 291 -9.81 -27.00 5.19
N VAL A 292 -10.43 -25.93 4.72
CA VAL A 292 -11.69 -25.38 5.28
C VAL A 292 -12.88 -25.75 4.39
N ASN A 293 -12.89 -25.33 3.14
CA ASN A 293 -14.05 -25.47 2.25
C ASN A 293 -14.20 -26.88 1.67
N LYS A 294 -13.16 -27.71 1.67
CA LYS A 294 -13.10 -29.03 1.01
C LYS A 294 -13.37 -28.95 -0.50
N ASP A 295 -12.98 -27.84 -1.13
CA ASP A 295 -13.14 -27.56 -2.56
C ASP A 295 -11.80 -27.76 -3.29
N GLU A 296 -11.48 -29.01 -3.61
CA GLU A 296 -10.24 -29.38 -4.33
C GLU A 296 -10.22 -28.84 -5.76
N ALA A 297 -11.39 -28.69 -6.41
CA ALA A 297 -11.48 -28.23 -7.78
C ALA A 297 -11.03 -26.77 -7.89
N ARG A 298 -11.59 -25.90 -7.04
CA ARG A 298 -11.23 -24.49 -6.99
C ARG A 298 -9.80 -24.27 -6.46
N ALA A 299 -9.34 -25.09 -5.51
CA ALA A 299 -7.96 -25.09 -5.05
C ALA A 299 -6.98 -25.37 -6.19
N LYS A 300 -7.29 -26.36 -7.02
CA LYS A 300 -6.49 -26.68 -8.22
C LYS A 300 -6.45 -25.51 -9.22
N GLU A 301 -7.54 -24.78 -9.37
CA GLU A 301 -7.58 -23.57 -10.22
C GLU A 301 -6.65 -22.46 -9.68
N CYS A 302 -6.69 -22.19 -8.37
CA CYS A 302 -5.79 -21.24 -7.71
C CYS A 302 -4.32 -21.64 -7.89
N LEU A 303 -3.99 -22.92 -7.69
CA LEU A 303 -2.64 -23.44 -7.85
C LEU A 303 -2.16 -23.36 -9.31
N ALA A 304 -3.03 -23.69 -10.27
CA ALA A 304 -2.69 -23.60 -11.69
C ALA A 304 -2.38 -22.15 -12.10
N LEU A 305 -3.17 -21.18 -11.62
CA LEU A 305 -2.90 -19.77 -11.87
C LEU A 305 -1.59 -19.31 -11.20
N ALA A 306 -1.35 -19.72 -9.96
CA ALA A 306 -0.09 -19.43 -9.26
C ALA A 306 1.13 -20.00 -10.00
N ASP A 307 1.02 -21.22 -10.55
CA ASP A 307 2.10 -21.85 -11.32
C ASP A 307 2.36 -21.15 -12.67
N GLU A 308 1.32 -20.66 -13.34
CA GLU A 308 1.45 -19.84 -14.54
C GLU A 308 2.17 -18.52 -14.25
N ILE A 309 1.81 -17.85 -13.14
CA ILE A 309 2.49 -16.61 -12.69
C ILE A 309 3.96 -16.91 -12.37
N ARG A 310 4.25 -17.98 -11.63
CA ARG A 310 5.62 -18.41 -11.31
C ARG A 310 6.46 -18.63 -12.56
N ALA A 311 5.91 -19.29 -13.57
CA ALA A 311 6.58 -19.51 -14.84
C ALA A 311 6.90 -18.19 -15.57
N GLY A 312 5.96 -17.24 -15.55
CA GLY A 312 6.14 -15.89 -16.08
C GLY A 312 7.23 -15.11 -15.33
N LEU A 313 7.18 -15.11 -14.01
CA LEU A 313 8.20 -14.49 -13.15
C LEU A 313 9.59 -15.09 -13.36
N ALA A 314 9.71 -16.41 -13.41
CA ALA A 314 10.98 -17.09 -13.64
C ALA A 314 11.64 -16.69 -14.97
N LYS A 315 10.83 -16.37 -15.98
CA LYS A 315 11.32 -16.00 -17.31
C LYS A 315 11.59 -14.50 -17.49
N HIS A 316 10.80 -13.64 -16.86
CA HIS A 316 10.76 -12.21 -17.17
C HIS A 316 11.13 -11.28 -16.01
N ALA A 317 11.13 -11.78 -14.75
CA ALA A 317 11.27 -10.91 -13.59
C ALA A 317 12.69 -10.38 -13.36
N THR A 318 13.71 -10.97 -13.98
CA THR A 318 15.11 -10.61 -13.70
C THR A 318 15.85 -10.14 -14.94
N VAL A 319 16.83 -9.26 -14.72
CA VAL A 319 17.77 -8.76 -15.73
C VAL A 319 19.19 -8.74 -15.15
N VAL A 320 20.19 -8.81 -16.01
CA VAL A 320 21.61 -8.65 -15.61
C VAL A 320 21.96 -7.17 -15.72
N HIS A 321 22.06 -6.49 -14.57
CA HIS A 321 22.54 -5.11 -14.50
C HIS A 321 24.09 -5.08 -14.50
N PRO A 322 24.74 -4.18 -15.28
CA PRO A 322 26.21 -4.18 -15.42
C PRO A 322 26.96 -3.94 -14.10
N LYS A 323 26.37 -3.21 -13.15
CA LYS A 323 27.00 -2.86 -11.86
C LYS A 323 26.62 -3.80 -10.72
N TYR A 324 25.38 -4.33 -10.72
CA TYR A 324 24.84 -5.09 -9.58
C TYR A 324 24.72 -6.59 -9.84
N GLY A 325 24.94 -7.03 -11.09
CA GLY A 325 24.66 -8.42 -11.47
C GLY A 325 23.16 -8.66 -11.70
N ARG A 326 22.65 -9.84 -11.38
CA ARG A 326 21.23 -10.16 -11.58
C ARG A 326 20.38 -9.42 -10.55
N VAL A 327 19.39 -8.66 -11.04
CA VAL A 327 18.43 -7.88 -10.25
C VAL A 327 17.00 -8.16 -10.73
N TYR A 328 16.00 -7.88 -9.89
CA TYR A 328 14.60 -7.85 -10.32
C TYR A 328 14.32 -6.56 -11.10
N ALA A 329 13.54 -6.68 -12.18
CA ALA A 329 12.88 -5.55 -12.83
C ALA A 329 11.64 -5.13 -12.01
N PHE A 330 11.25 -3.86 -12.10
CA PHE A 330 10.02 -3.37 -11.43
C PHE A 330 8.78 -3.69 -12.29
N GLU A 331 8.82 -3.31 -13.58
CA GLU A 331 7.76 -3.59 -14.54
C GLU A 331 8.34 -4.21 -15.82
N VAL A 332 7.55 -5.07 -16.48
CA VAL A 332 7.88 -5.65 -17.79
C VAL A 332 6.65 -5.72 -18.70
N ASP A 333 6.87 -5.85 -20.02
CA ASP A 333 5.80 -5.90 -21.03
C ASP A 333 5.55 -7.30 -21.63
N GLY A 334 6.44 -8.27 -21.33
CA GLY A 334 6.42 -9.61 -21.94
C GLY A 334 7.02 -9.66 -23.36
N PHE A 335 7.32 -8.52 -24.00
CA PHE A 335 8.02 -8.43 -25.29
C PHE A 335 9.54 -8.37 -25.11
N GLY A 336 10.03 -8.07 -23.91
CA GLY A 336 11.43 -7.95 -23.57
C GLY A 336 11.83 -6.59 -23.00
N SER A 337 10.89 -5.62 -22.91
CA SER A 337 11.16 -4.34 -22.26
C SER A 337 11.08 -4.49 -20.74
N GLN A 338 11.90 -3.71 -20.04
CA GLN A 338 12.05 -3.78 -18.59
C GLN A 338 12.24 -2.38 -18.02
N LEU A 339 11.60 -2.09 -16.91
CA LEU A 339 11.78 -0.86 -16.15
C LEU A 339 12.58 -1.20 -14.88
N LEU A 340 13.73 -0.53 -14.72
CA LEU A 340 14.58 -0.67 -13.54
C LEU A 340 14.40 0.54 -12.64
N MET A 341 13.61 0.37 -11.62
CA MET A 341 13.36 1.33 -10.53
C MET A 341 12.77 0.57 -9.34
N ASP A 342 12.45 1.26 -8.29
CA ASP A 342 11.48 0.87 -7.27
C ASP A 342 10.65 2.07 -6.86
N ASP A 343 9.46 1.81 -6.35
CA ASP A 343 8.53 2.76 -5.75
C ASP A 343 8.38 2.40 -4.27
N ALA A 344 8.24 3.39 -3.40
CA ALA A 344 8.19 3.16 -1.95
C ALA A 344 6.92 2.45 -1.47
N ASN A 345 5.87 2.46 -2.27
CA ASN A 345 4.59 1.82 -1.92
C ASN A 345 4.67 0.29 -2.05
N ALA A 346 4.12 -0.43 -1.07
CA ALA A 346 4.17 -1.89 -1.07
C ALA A 346 2.89 -2.49 -1.70
N PRO A 347 3.02 -3.45 -2.64
CA PRO A 347 4.22 -4.22 -3.00
C PRO A 347 5.24 -3.44 -3.85
N SER A 348 6.47 -3.42 -3.37
CA SER A 348 7.68 -2.92 -4.04
C SER A 348 8.70 -4.05 -4.14
N LEU A 349 9.75 -3.86 -4.93
CA LEU A 349 10.86 -4.82 -4.97
C LEU A 349 11.50 -4.98 -3.58
N LEU A 350 11.63 -3.87 -2.85
CA LEU A 350 12.15 -3.85 -1.50
C LEU A 350 11.29 -4.65 -0.51
N SER A 351 9.96 -4.62 -0.68
CA SER A 351 9.02 -5.24 0.25
C SER A 351 8.80 -6.76 0.03
N LEU A 352 9.40 -7.35 -0.99
CA LEU A 352 9.19 -8.77 -1.34
C LEU A 352 9.38 -9.72 -0.15
N PRO A 353 10.48 -9.66 0.64
CA PRO A 353 10.63 -10.55 1.79
C PRO A 353 9.65 -10.28 2.94
N TYR A 354 9.03 -9.11 2.99
CA TYR A 354 7.99 -8.78 3.98
C TYR A 354 6.61 -9.31 3.58
N LEU A 355 6.27 -9.24 2.29
CA LEU A 355 4.97 -9.68 1.78
C LEU A 355 4.94 -11.17 1.42
N CYS A 356 6.03 -11.68 0.85
CA CYS A 356 6.13 -13.02 0.27
C CYS A 356 7.40 -13.74 0.74
N PRO A 357 7.66 -13.89 2.06
CA PRO A 357 8.91 -14.46 2.58
C PRO A 357 9.14 -15.91 2.13
N GLU A 358 8.08 -16.64 1.78
CA GLU A 358 8.13 -18.00 1.25
C GLU A 358 8.60 -18.06 -0.22
N LEU A 359 8.57 -16.95 -0.95
CA LEU A 359 8.97 -16.85 -2.35
C LEU A 359 10.31 -16.13 -2.52
N VAL A 360 10.56 -15.09 -1.71
CA VAL A 360 11.77 -14.28 -1.77
C VAL A 360 12.35 -14.11 -0.37
N SER A 361 13.50 -14.75 -0.13
CA SER A 361 14.22 -14.60 1.14
C SER A 361 14.98 -13.28 1.21
N ILE A 362 15.18 -12.76 2.43
CA ILE A 362 16.08 -11.62 2.69
C ILE A 362 17.50 -11.92 2.18
N ASP A 363 17.95 -13.17 2.28
CA ASP A 363 19.31 -13.59 1.91
C ASP A 363 19.43 -14.01 0.43
N ASP A 364 18.34 -13.91 -0.36
CA ASP A 364 18.37 -14.19 -1.80
C ASP A 364 19.35 -13.25 -2.51
N PRO A 365 20.35 -13.77 -3.28
CA PRO A 365 21.35 -12.93 -3.93
C PRO A 365 20.76 -11.94 -4.94
N VAL A 366 19.68 -12.32 -5.66
CA VAL A 366 19.01 -11.41 -6.61
C VAL A 366 18.32 -10.29 -5.86
N TYR A 367 17.64 -10.61 -4.74
CA TYR A 367 17.04 -9.60 -3.87
C TYR A 367 18.11 -8.66 -3.28
N GLN A 368 19.23 -9.17 -2.79
CA GLN A 368 20.31 -8.35 -2.23
C GLN A 368 20.96 -7.42 -3.28
N ASN A 369 21.10 -7.88 -4.51
CA ASN A 369 21.56 -7.05 -5.62
C ASN A 369 20.53 -5.97 -5.97
N THR A 370 19.25 -6.36 -6.04
CA THR A 370 18.14 -5.42 -6.27
C THR A 370 18.10 -4.36 -5.19
N ARG A 371 18.19 -4.76 -3.92
CA ARG A 371 18.21 -3.87 -2.76
C ARG A 371 19.34 -2.83 -2.84
N LYS A 372 20.54 -3.22 -3.29
CA LYS A 372 21.67 -2.29 -3.52
C LYS A 372 21.36 -1.31 -4.66
N MET A 373 20.74 -1.78 -5.73
CA MET A 373 20.37 -0.94 -6.88
C MET A 373 19.31 0.10 -6.49
N VAL A 374 18.22 -0.32 -5.83
CA VAL A 374 17.10 0.58 -5.53
C VAL A 374 17.42 1.64 -4.47
N PHE A 375 18.45 1.41 -3.64
CA PHE A 375 19.02 2.39 -2.70
C PHE A 375 20.27 3.10 -3.26
N SER A 376 20.29 3.37 -4.56
CA SER A 376 21.36 4.10 -5.23
C SER A 376 20.80 5.04 -6.29
N GLU A 377 21.63 5.90 -6.86
CA GLU A 377 21.30 6.81 -7.96
C GLU A 377 20.92 6.08 -9.26
N ASP A 378 21.10 4.76 -9.34
CA ASP A 378 20.62 3.95 -10.45
C ASP A 378 19.09 3.67 -10.37
N ASN A 379 18.44 4.02 -9.24
CA ASN A 379 16.99 4.12 -9.13
C ASN A 379 16.59 5.60 -9.31
N PRO A 380 15.80 5.95 -10.34
CA PRO A 380 15.42 7.35 -10.63
C PRO A 380 14.59 7.99 -9.52
N TYR A 381 14.04 7.21 -8.59
CA TYR A 381 13.29 7.69 -7.43
C TYR A 381 14.06 7.53 -6.10
N TYR A 382 15.36 7.28 -6.15
CA TYR A 382 16.20 7.39 -4.96
C TYR A 382 16.60 8.85 -4.74
N PHE A 383 16.22 9.41 -3.60
CA PHE A 383 16.55 10.79 -3.21
C PHE A 383 17.38 10.79 -1.94
N SER A 384 18.31 11.73 -1.84
CA SER A 384 19.14 11.88 -0.65
C SER A 384 19.45 13.34 -0.37
N GLY A 385 19.69 13.63 0.90
CA GLY A 385 20.03 14.98 1.38
C GLY A 385 20.70 14.92 2.74
N THR A 386 20.69 16.06 3.43
CA THR A 386 21.31 16.18 4.77
C THR A 386 20.40 16.95 5.70
N VAL A 387 20.08 16.36 6.85
CA VAL A 387 19.29 16.97 7.93
C VAL A 387 20.16 17.02 9.18
N ASN A 388 20.40 18.22 9.75
CA ASN A 388 21.19 18.41 10.96
C ASN A 388 22.58 17.73 10.90
N GLY A 389 23.22 17.72 9.72
CA GLY A 389 24.51 17.07 9.50
C GLY A 389 24.43 15.55 9.32
N VAL A 390 23.23 14.95 9.34
CA VAL A 390 23.00 13.54 9.12
C VAL A 390 22.58 13.32 7.66
N LYS A 391 23.27 12.39 6.96
CA LYS A 391 22.89 11.99 5.61
C LYS A 391 21.59 11.17 5.67
N VAL A 392 20.58 11.61 4.94
CA VAL A 392 19.28 10.94 4.78
C VAL A 392 19.12 10.50 3.35
N GLY A 393 18.61 9.30 3.12
CA GLY A 393 18.30 8.82 1.77
C GLY A 393 17.26 7.72 1.82
N GLY A 394 16.43 7.68 0.78
CA GLY A 394 15.37 6.68 0.65
C GLY A 394 14.74 6.71 -0.73
N ILE A 395 13.82 5.79 -0.95
CA ILE A 395 13.07 5.69 -2.19
C ILE A 395 11.83 6.59 -2.07
N GLY A 396 11.53 7.33 -3.12
CA GLY A 396 10.31 8.12 -3.28
C GLY A 396 9.28 7.41 -4.13
N SER A 397 8.42 8.18 -4.76
CA SER A 397 7.38 7.72 -5.67
C SER A 397 7.06 8.80 -6.71
N PRO A 398 6.70 8.46 -7.95
CA PRO A 398 6.13 9.41 -8.90
C PRO A 398 4.94 10.18 -8.31
N HIS A 399 4.20 9.54 -7.43
CA HIS A 399 2.99 10.06 -6.79
C HIS A 399 3.18 11.42 -6.10
N THR A 400 4.31 11.61 -5.43
CA THR A 400 4.63 12.86 -4.73
C THR A 400 5.70 13.69 -5.44
N GLY A 401 6.11 13.27 -6.64
CA GLY A 401 7.08 13.96 -7.48
C GLY A 401 8.53 13.75 -7.08
N TYR A 402 9.40 14.63 -7.58
CA TYR A 402 10.84 14.56 -7.34
C TYR A 402 11.21 15.13 -5.96
N ASP A 403 12.40 14.75 -5.47
CA ASP A 403 13.01 15.23 -4.23
C ASP A 403 12.17 14.96 -2.96
N LYS A 404 11.35 13.93 -3.01
CA LYS A 404 10.56 13.46 -1.86
C LYS A 404 10.90 12.01 -1.53
N VAL A 405 11.40 11.78 -0.33
CA VAL A 405 11.61 10.44 0.24
C VAL A 405 10.32 10.00 0.94
N TRP A 406 9.89 8.78 0.69
CA TRP A 406 8.81 8.16 1.46
C TRP A 406 9.39 7.43 2.67
N PRO A 407 8.97 7.77 3.89
CA PRO A 407 9.38 7.07 5.11
C PRO A 407 9.19 5.56 5.03
N MET A 408 8.14 5.10 4.33
CA MET A 408 7.88 3.67 4.12
C MET A 408 9.06 2.92 3.52
N SER A 409 9.85 3.55 2.64
CA SER A 409 11.05 2.92 2.08
C SER A 409 12.14 2.70 3.13
N ILE A 410 12.33 3.66 4.05
CA ILE A 410 13.29 3.55 5.15
C ILE A 410 12.81 2.49 6.15
N ILE A 411 11.51 2.48 6.45
CA ILE A 411 10.88 1.47 7.32
C ILE A 411 11.07 0.08 6.72
N MET A 412 10.72 -0.08 5.46
CA MET A 412 10.80 -1.37 4.77
C MET A 412 12.25 -1.86 4.66
N LYS A 413 13.21 -0.95 4.47
CA LYS A 413 14.65 -1.26 4.52
C LYS A 413 15.05 -1.91 5.86
N GLY A 414 14.54 -1.42 6.97
CA GLY A 414 14.79 -1.98 8.29
C GLY A 414 14.01 -3.28 8.53
N LEU A 415 12.75 -3.36 8.11
CA LEU A 415 11.91 -4.55 8.27
C LEU A 415 12.45 -5.75 7.46
N THR A 416 13.04 -5.50 6.29
CA THR A 416 13.66 -6.53 5.43
C THR A 416 15.17 -6.65 5.64
N SER A 417 15.65 -6.36 6.84
CA SER A 417 17.05 -6.52 7.23
C SER A 417 17.21 -7.45 8.43
N ASN A 418 18.21 -8.33 8.38
CA ASN A 418 18.68 -9.12 9.52
C ASN A 418 19.79 -8.41 10.32
N ASN A 419 20.28 -7.28 9.82
CA ASN A 419 21.33 -6.49 10.48
C ASN A 419 20.74 -5.52 11.51
N LYS A 420 21.00 -5.78 12.79
CA LYS A 420 20.51 -4.95 13.90
C LYS A 420 20.92 -3.48 13.80
N MET A 421 22.15 -3.22 13.38
CA MET A 421 22.65 -1.83 13.24
C MET A 421 21.90 -1.08 12.15
N GLU A 422 21.56 -1.75 11.04
CA GLU A 422 20.76 -1.15 9.98
C GLU A 422 19.33 -0.85 10.45
N GLN A 423 18.71 -1.76 11.21
CA GLN A 423 17.38 -1.53 11.81
C GLN A 423 17.39 -0.29 12.72
N LEU A 424 18.36 -0.18 13.59
CA LEU A 424 18.53 0.97 14.50
C LEU A 424 18.78 2.27 13.73
N GLU A 425 19.59 2.23 12.68
CA GLU A 425 19.85 3.38 11.82
C GLU A 425 18.59 3.83 11.08
N CYS A 426 17.77 2.91 10.54
CA CYS A 426 16.49 3.24 9.93
C CYS A 426 15.56 3.96 10.93
N VAL A 427 15.45 3.45 12.17
CA VAL A 427 14.66 4.13 13.22
C VAL A 427 15.20 5.53 13.50
N ARG A 428 16.54 5.68 13.65
CA ARG A 428 17.17 6.97 13.88
C ARG A 428 16.85 7.98 12.79
N LEU A 429 16.98 7.59 11.52
CA LEU A 429 16.66 8.45 10.38
C LEU A 429 15.20 8.92 10.41
N LEU A 430 14.25 8.03 10.71
CA LEU A 430 12.84 8.37 10.82
C LEU A 430 12.56 9.35 11.96
N VAL A 431 13.25 9.22 13.09
CA VAL A 431 13.14 10.16 14.21
C VAL A 431 13.69 11.54 13.87
N GLU A 432 14.77 11.63 13.07
CA GLU A 432 15.34 12.90 12.63
C GLU A 432 14.51 13.60 11.55
N THR A 433 13.63 12.86 10.84
CA THR A 433 12.91 13.37 9.67
C THR A 433 11.39 13.50 9.88
N ASP A 434 10.91 13.49 11.12
CA ASP A 434 9.50 13.67 11.47
C ASP A 434 8.93 15.08 11.24
N GLY A 435 9.76 16.02 10.77
CA GLY A 435 9.35 17.42 10.56
C GLY A 435 8.97 18.17 11.84
N GLY A 436 9.13 17.55 13.02
CA GLY A 436 8.75 18.07 14.34
C GLY A 436 7.29 17.78 14.71
N THR A 437 6.60 16.90 13.98
CA THR A 437 5.17 16.56 14.20
C THR A 437 4.98 15.41 15.19
N GLY A 438 6.00 14.58 15.40
CA GLY A 438 5.88 13.36 16.20
C GLY A 438 5.13 12.21 15.52
N PHE A 439 4.90 12.29 14.19
CA PHE A 439 4.27 11.29 13.34
C PHE A 439 5.10 10.99 12.10
N ILE A 440 4.75 9.92 11.40
CA ILE A 440 5.34 9.55 10.11
C ILE A 440 4.45 10.11 9.00
N HIS A 441 5.07 10.81 8.06
CA HIS A 441 4.43 11.40 6.88
C HIS A 441 4.33 10.42 5.71
N GLU A 442 3.62 10.80 4.67
CA GLU A 442 3.63 10.09 3.40
C GLU A 442 4.97 10.26 2.70
N SER A 443 5.41 11.51 2.50
CA SER A 443 6.74 11.82 1.96
C SER A 443 7.30 13.11 2.56
N PHE A 444 8.62 13.29 2.47
CA PHE A 444 9.32 14.49 2.94
C PHE A 444 10.53 14.83 2.07
N ASN A 445 10.93 16.11 2.06
CA ASN A 445 12.15 16.56 1.40
C ASN A 445 13.39 16.19 2.24
N PRO A 446 14.37 15.44 1.72
CA PRO A 446 15.54 14.97 2.48
C PRO A 446 16.50 16.06 2.93
N ASN A 447 16.34 17.30 2.47
CA ASN A 447 17.09 18.47 2.94
C ASN A 447 16.27 19.37 3.88
N ASN A 448 14.93 19.20 3.89
CA ASN A 448 14.03 19.98 4.74
C ASN A 448 12.81 19.12 5.15
N PRO A 449 12.88 18.33 6.22
CA PRO A 449 11.79 17.45 6.63
C PRO A 449 10.47 18.14 6.98
N LYS A 450 10.47 19.48 7.14
CA LYS A 450 9.23 20.25 7.32
C LYS A 450 8.44 20.44 6.02
N ASP A 451 9.09 20.20 4.87
CA ASP A 451 8.44 20.12 3.57
C ASP A 451 7.99 18.68 3.30
N PHE A 452 6.82 18.33 3.81
CA PHE A 452 6.22 17.00 3.73
C PHE A 452 4.84 17.04 3.07
N THR A 453 4.43 15.90 2.50
CA THR A 453 3.04 15.63 2.11
C THR A 453 2.35 14.86 3.24
N ARG A 454 1.08 15.15 3.49
CA ARG A 454 0.26 14.63 4.58
C ARG A 454 0.93 14.74 5.94
N SER A 455 0.28 15.38 6.89
CA SER A 455 0.80 15.59 8.26
C SER A 455 1.02 14.29 9.02
N TRP A 456 0.32 13.23 8.65
CA TRP A 456 0.48 11.87 9.14
C TRP A 456 -0.08 10.89 8.10
N PHE A 457 0.46 9.69 8.05
CA PHE A 457 0.04 8.63 7.14
C PHE A 457 -0.13 7.31 7.92
N ALA A 458 -1.37 6.86 8.10
CA ALA A 458 -1.72 5.78 9.01
C ALA A 458 -0.97 4.47 8.74
N TRP A 459 -0.83 4.08 7.48
CA TRP A 459 -0.06 2.90 7.08
C TRP A 459 1.41 3.01 7.50
N ALA A 460 2.07 4.11 7.18
CA ALA A 460 3.48 4.34 7.54
C ALA A 460 3.67 4.42 9.06
N ASN A 461 2.71 4.99 9.81
CA ASN A 461 2.73 5.02 11.26
C ASN A 461 2.70 3.60 11.86
N GLY A 462 1.83 2.73 11.38
CA GLY A 462 1.78 1.33 11.80
C GLY A 462 3.09 0.60 11.52
N LEU A 463 3.61 0.68 10.29
CA LEU A 463 4.88 0.07 9.90
C LEU A 463 6.08 0.59 10.70
N PHE A 464 6.10 1.87 11.07
CA PHE A 464 7.12 2.43 11.97
C PHE A 464 7.07 1.74 13.33
N GLY A 465 5.87 1.52 13.87
CA GLY A 465 5.67 0.76 15.10
C GLY A 465 6.26 -0.66 15.02
N GLU A 466 6.00 -1.38 13.91
CA GLU A 466 6.58 -2.71 13.66
C GLU A 466 8.12 -2.67 13.63
N LEU A 467 8.69 -1.67 12.93
CA LEU A 467 10.15 -1.52 12.86
C LEU A 467 10.75 -1.22 14.23
N VAL A 468 10.14 -0.35 15.02
CA VAL A 468 10.62 -0.03 16.39
C VAL A 468 10.56 -1.26 17.27
N ILE A 469 9.49 -2.07 17.21
CA ILE A 469 9.39 -3.31 17.95
C ILE A 469 10.45 -4.31 17.50
N LYS A 470 10.68 -4.48 16.19
CA LYS A 470 11.76 -5.32 15.65
C LYS A 470 13.15 -4.85 16.10
N ALA A 471 13.37 -3.53 16.14
CA ALA A 471 14.65 -2.93 16.46
C ALA A 471 14.95 -2.90 17.97
N TYR A 472 13.96 -2.77 18.85
CA TYR A 472 14.14 -2.59 20.30
C TYR A 472 13.39 -3.59 21.17
N GLY A 473 12.45 -4.36 20.61
CA GLY A 473 11.78 -5.45 21.31
C GLY A 473 12.75 -6.58 21.70
N LYS A 474 12.38 -7.34 22.74
CA LYS A 474 13.16 -8.50 23.23
C LYS A 474 12.76 -9.75 22.46
#